data_90fabb175be2dc27e274aea3ccdcdb65
#
_entry.id   90fabb175be2dc27e274aea3ccdcdb65
#
_cell.length_a   1.000
_cell.length_b   1.000
_cell.length_c   1.000
_cell.angle_alpha   90.00
_cell.angle_beta   90.00
_cell.angle_gamma   90.00
#
_symmetry.space_group_name_H-M   'P 1'
#
loop_
_entity.id
_entity.type
_entity.pdbx_description
1 polymer ?
#
loop_
_entity_poly.entity_id
_entity_poly.type
_entity_poly.pdbx_seq_one_letter_code
_entity_poly.pdbx_strand_id
1 'polypeptide(L)'
;MKSFYAERTATAPENMFVVSVMPCTAKKYEIQRPEMEVDGNRDVDAVLTTRELARMIKTAGIDFVNLPEGEFDAPLGLGTGAADIFGVTGGVMEAALRTVYEVVTGKELPFDKLHVAPIVGLEQVKTAPSQLRIRFLHTNI
;
A
#
# COMPACT_ATOMS: atom_id res chain seq x y z
N MET A 1 8.76 0.52 -8.01
CA MET A 1 8.18 1.81 -8.43
C MET A 1 9.19 2.72 -9.12
N LYS A 2 10.39 2.91 -8.57
CA LYS A 2 11.45 3.77 -9.14
C LYS A 2 11.76 3.44 -10.60
N SER A 3 12.06 2.17 -10.89
CA SER A 3 12.36 1.69 -12.26
C SER A 3 11.20 1.93 -13.24
N PHE A 4 9.98 1.62 -12.82
CA PHE A 4 8.78 1.83 -13.65
C PHE A 4 8.54 3.31 -13.98
N TYR A 5 8.68 4.17 -12.98
CA TYR A 5 8.48 5.60 -13.16
C TYR A 5 9.60 6.22 -14.02
N ALA A 6 10.84 5.77 -13.81
CA ALA A 6 12.00 6.15 -14.61
C ALA A 6 11.79 5.87 -16.11
N GLU A 7 11.31 4.67 -16.42
CA GLU A 7 10.98 4.26 -17.80
C GLU A 7 9.87 5.15 -18.39
N ARG A 8 8.79 5.37 -17.64
CA ARG A 8 7.64 6.18 -18.09
C ARG A 8 7.97 7.64 -18.34
N THR A 9 8.87 8.20 -17.55
CA THR A 9 9.27 9.63 -17.64
C THR A 9 10.54 9.84 -18.45
N ALA A 10 11.15 8.76 -18.98
CA ALA A 10 12.45 8.79 -19.63
C ALA A 10 13.53 9.48 -18.77
N THR A 11 13.44 9.30 -17.45
CA THR A 11 14.38 9.83 -16.47
C THR A 11 15.28 8.70 -15.98
N ALA A 12 16.59 8.90 -15.97
CA ALA A 12 17.52 7.89 -15.47
C ALA A 12 17.29 7.65 -13.97
N PRO A 13 17.22 6.38 -13.49
CA PRO A 13 16.94 6.05 -12.09
C PRO A 13 17.87 6.72 -11.08
N GLU A 14 19.12 6.91 -11.43
CA GLU A 14 20.13 7.61 -10.62
C GLU A 14 19.82 9.10 -10.39
N ASN A 15 19.00 9.69 -11.24
CA ASN A 15 18.55 11.09 -11.10
C ASN A 15 17.24 11.20 -10.30
N MET A 16 16.75 10.09 -9.74
CA MET A 16 15.54 10.04 -8.94
C MET A 16 15.86 9.80 -7.47
N PHE A 17 15.25 10.58 -6.59
CA PHE A 17 15.35 10.39 -5.16
C PHE A 17 13.98 10.05 -4.58
N VAL A 18 13.82 8.79 -4.15
CA VAL A 18 12.56 8.27 -3.64
C VAL A 18 12.57 8.29 -2.11
N VAL A 19 11.59 8.97 -1.54
CA VAL A 19 11.40 9.03 -0.08
C VAL A 19 10.10 8.34 0.30
N SER A 20 10.19 7.41 1.23
CA SER A 20 9.02 6.77 1.82
C SER A 20 8.70 7.39 3.19
N VAL A 21 7.44 7.78 3.38
CA VAL A 21 6.96 8.27 4.69
C VAL A 21 6.11 7.19 5.33
N MET A 22 6.56 6.68 6.48
CA MET A 22 5.96 5.53 7.15
C MET A 22 5.87 5.72 8.66
N PRO A 23 4.82 5.24 9.32
CA PRO A 23 4.71 5.28 10.79
C PRO A 23 5.58 4.23 11.51
N CYS A 24 6.49 3.56 10.79
CA CYS A 24 7.28 2.44 11.28
C CYS A 24 8.77 2.64 11.06
N THR A 25 9.59 2.47 12.10
CA THR A 25 11.05 2.58 12.02
C THR A 25 11.70 1.36 11.34
N ALA A 26 11.04 0.20 11.34
CA ALA A 26 11.55 -1.00 10.69
C ALA A 26 11.75 -0.83 9.17
N LYS A 27 11.02 0.08 8.55
CA LYS A 27 11.15 0.43 7.15
C LYS A 27 12.53 1.04 6.81
N LYS A 28 13.20 1.66 7.77
CA LYS A 28 14.58 2.13 7.61
C LYS A 28 15.59 0.99 7.43
N TYR A 29 15.33 -0.15 8.05
CA TYR A 29 16.11 -1.37 7.85
C TYR A 29 15.73 -2.06 6.54
N GLU A 30 14.43 -2.15 6.26
CA GLU A 30 13.91 -2.84 5.06
C GLU A 30 14.52 -2.32 3.76
N ILE A 31 14.67 -1.00 3.61
CA ILE A 31 15.27 -0.40 2.40
C ILE A 31 16.74 -0.74 2.18
N GLN A 32 17.42 -1.31 3.20
CA GLN A 32 18.83 -1.70 3.12
C GLN A 32 19.01 -3.17 2.67
N ARG A 33 17.91 -3.90 2.50
CA ARG A 33 17.96 -5.29 2.08
C ARG A 33 18.35 -5.39 0.60
N PRO A 34 19.11 -6.42 0.21
CA PRO A 34 19.56 -6.60 -1.16
C PRO A 34 18.40 -6.68 -2.17
N GLU A 35 17.25 -7.21 -1.75
CA GLU A 35 16.06 -7.36 -2.61
C GLU A 35 15.40 -6.02 -2.95
N MET A 36 15.78 -4.95 -2.25
CA MET A 36 15.27 -3.57 -2.47
C MET A 36 16.19 -2.75 -3.37
N GLU A 37 16.98 -3.42 -4.19
CA GLU A 37 17.89 -2.81 -5.15
C GLU A 37 17.74 -3.46 -6.53
N VAL A 38 17.67 -2.66 -7.57
CA VAL A 38 17.59 -3.10 -8.96
C VAL A 38 18.68 -2.38 -9.75
N ASP A 39 19.55 -3.16 -10.40
CA ASP A 39 20.65 -2.64 -11.23
C ASP A 39 21.53 -1.61 -10.54
N GLY A 40 21.85 -1.82 -9.26
CA GLY A 40 22.67 -0.91 -8.46
C GLY A 40 21.92 0.34 -7.94
N ASN A 41 20.64 0.46 -8.25
CA ASN A 41 19.80 1.57 -7.77
C ASN A 41 18.85 1.07 -6.67
N ARG A 42 18.85 1.73 -5.54
CA ARG A 42 17.89 1.45 -4.47
C ARG A 42 16.49 1.87 -4.88
N ASP A 43 15.50 1.04 -4.59
CA ASP A 43 14.09 1.36 -4.84
C ASP A 43 13.61 2.54 -4.00
N VAL A 44 14.13 2.66 -2.77
CA VAL A 44 13.84 3.75 -1.84
C VAL A 44 15.15 4.28 -1.29
N ASP A 45 15.41 5.56 -1.45
CA ASP A 45 16.66 6.20 -1.03
C ASP A 45 16.64 6.62 0.45
N ALA A 46 15.47 7.04 0.94
CA ALA A 46 15.29 7.43 2.35
C ALA A 46 13.92 7.03 2.89
N VAL A 47 13.88 6.75 4.19
CA VAL A 47 12.63 6.57 4.94
C VAL A 47 12.54 7.61 6.04
N LEU A 48 11.44 8.35 6.04
CA LEU A 48 11.05 9.23 7.13
C LEU A 48 9.91 8.61 7.92
N THR A 49 10.01 8.65 9.23
CA THR A 49 8.83 8.41 10.07
C THR A 49 7.89 9.61 9.99
N THR A 50 6.61 9.41 10.27
CA THR A 50 5.63 10.50 10.34
C THR A 50 6.08 11.63 11.29
N ARG A 51 6.75 11.25 12.41
CA ARG A 51 7.29 12.23 13.38
C ARG A 51 8.48 13.00 12.83
N GLU A 52 9.34 12.37 12.04
CA GLU A 52 10.47 13.04 11.39
C GLU A 52 9.99 14.00 10.32
N LEU A 53 8.99 13.60 9.53
CA LEU A 53 8.35 14.50 8.56
C LEU A 53 7.71 15.71 9.26
N ALA A 54 6.96 15.50 10.33
CA ALA A 54 6.36 16.60 11.09
C ALA A 54 7.42 17.57 11.64
N ARG A 55 8.57 17.04 12.12
CA ARG A 55 9.70 17.88 12.55
C ARG A 55 10.30 18.66 11.41
N MET A 56 10.47 18.02 10.25
CA MET A 56 11.00 18.65 9.03
C MET A 56 10.11 19.82 8.57
N ILE A 57 8.79 19.62 8.51
CA ILE A 57 7.79 20.64 8.18
C ILE A 57 7.91 21.81 9.15
N LYS A 58 7.97 21.54 10.46
CA LYS A 58 8.11 22.56 11.50
C LYS A 58 9.43 23.34 11.38
N THR A 59 10.55 22.64 11.10
CA THR A 59 11.87 23.26 10.94
C THR A 59 11.93 24.13 9.68
N ALA A 60 11.23 23.75 8.63
CA ALA A 60 11.10 24.53 7.40
C ALA A 60 10.21 25.78 7.57
N GLY A 61 9.56 25.97 8.73
CA GLY A 61 8.68 27.11 8.98
C GLY A 61 7.36 27.06 8.21
N ILE A 62 6.96 25.89 7.74
CA ILE A 62 5.71 25.72 7.00
C ILE A 62 4.53 25.74 7.97
N ASP A 63 3.57 26.66 7.76
CA ASP A 63 2.32 26.71 8.49
C ASP A 63 1.36 25.63 7.97
N PHE A 64 1.58 24.41 8.44
CA PHE A 64 0.89 23.22 7.96
C PHE A 64 -0.63 23.26 8.18
N VAL A 65 -1.08 23.95 9.23
CA VAL A 65 -2.51 24.00 9.60
C VAL A 65 -3.30 24.89 8.62
N ASN A 66 -2.66 25.91 8.08
CA ASN A 66 -3.28 26.89 7.20
C ASN A 66 -2.90 26.69 5.72
N LEU A 67 -2.33 25.54 5.36
CA LEU A 67 -2.05 25.23 3.96
C LEU A 67 -3.36 25.11 3.18
N PRO A 68 -3.42 25.64 1.95
CA PRO A 68 -4.54 25.36 1.07
C PRO A 68 -4.60 23.86 0.73
N GLU A 69 -5.80 23.37 0.46
CA GLU A 69 -5.95 22.02 -0.07
C GLU A 69 -5.26 21.89 -1.41
N GLY A 70 -4.64 20.75 -1.65
CA GLY A 70 -3.95 20.40 -2.89
C GLY A 70 -4.26 18.97 -3.29
N GLU A 71 -3.83 18.61 -4.48
CA GLU A 71 -3.99 17.26 -5.00
C GLU A 71 -2.63 16.56 -5.05
N PHE A 72 -2.65 15.24 -4.84
CA PHE A 72 -1.47 14.42 -5.05
C PHE A 72 -1.26 14.11 -6.52
N ASP A 73 -0.01 14.05 -6.93
CA ASP A 73 0.33 13.47 -8.23
C ASP A 73 -0.14 12.02 -8.31
N ALA A 74 -0.66 11.62 -9.45
CA ALA A 74 -1.17 10.28 -9.68
C ALA A 74 -0.31 9.52 -10.71
N PRO A 75 0.96 9.18 -10.40
CA PRO A 75 1.89 8.55 -11.35
C PRO A 75 1.42 7.18 -11.83
N LEU A 76 0.58 6.49 -11.06
CA LEU A 76 -0.03 5.20 -11.38
C LEU A 76 -1.55 5.30 -11.61
N GLY A 77 -2.08 6.50 -11.74
CA GLY A 77 -3.52 6.76 -11.79
C GLY A 77 -4.16 6.86 -10.40
N LEU A 78 -5.49 7.00 -10.40
CA LEU A 78 -6.24 7.05 -9.14
C LEU A 78 -6.24 5.68 -8.46
N GLY A 79 -5.92 5.68 -7.18
CA GLY A 79 -5.99 4.47 -6.35
C GLY A 79 -7.42 3.99 -6.14
N THR A 80 -7.57 2.71 -5.86
CA THR A 80 -8.85 2.13 -5.40
C THR A 80 -8.99 2.32 -3.89
N GLY A 81 -10.20 2.16 -3.34
CA GLY A 81 -10.43 2.18 -1.89
C GLY A 81 -9.71 1.06 -1.10
N ALA A 82 -9.04 0.13 -1.79
CA ALA A 82 -8.23 -0.91 -1.15
C ALA A 82 -7.11 -0.33 -0.28
N ALA A 83 -6.52 0.81 -0.67
CA ALA A 83 -5.46 1.46 0.11
C ALA A 83 -5.94 1.92 1.49
N ASP A 84 -7.19 2.37 1.59
CA ASP A 84 -7.79 2.81 2.86
C ASP A 84 -7.96 1.65 3.84
N ILE A 85 -8.25 0.44 3.30
CA ILE A 85 -8.44 -0.77 4.10
C ILE A 85 -7.12 -1.30 4.66
N PHE A 86 -5.98 -1.03 4.01
CA PHE A 86 -4.66 -1.51 4.44
C PHE A 86 -4.23 -1.01 5.83
N GLY A 87 -4.77 0.10 6.28
CA GLY A 87 -4.40 0.74 7.56
C GLY A 87 -4.81 -0.02 8.81
N VAL A 88 -5.59 -1.10 8.70
CA VAL A 88 -6.08 -1.90 9.83
C VAL A 88 -5.54 -3.31 9.80
N THR A 89 -5.49 -3.96 10.97
CA THR A 89 -5.06 -5.36 11.08
C THR A 89 -5.95 -6.28 10.26
N GLY A 90 -5.36 -7.01 9.32
CA GLY A 90 -6.08 -7.87 8.38
C GLY A 90 -6.62 -7.15 7.14
N GLY A 91 -6.40 -5.83 7.03
CA GLY A 91 -6.90 -5.03 5.91
C GLY A 91 -6.35 -5.45 4.55
N VAL A 92 -5.09 -5.85 4.49
CA VAL A 92 -4.49 -6.37 3.24
C VAL A 92 -5.21 -7.64 2.77
N MET A 93 -5.51 -8.55 3.68
CA MET A 93 -6.28 -9.77 3.37
C MET A 93 -7.70 -9.42 2.94
N GLU A 94 -8.37 -8.51 3.62
CA GLU A 94 -9.70 -8.05 3.25
C GLU A 94 -9.72 -7.45 1.85
N ALA A 95 -8.80 -6.54 1.55
CA ALA A 95 -8.69 -5.93 0.23
C ALA A 95 -8.43 -6.97 -0.87
N ALA A 96 -7.54 -7.95 -0.62
CA ALA A 96 -7.27 -9.04 -1.54
C ALA A 96 -8.52 -9.89 -1.81
N LEU A 97 -9.27 -10.27 -0.77
CA LEU A 97 -10.49 -11.07 -0.91
C LEU A 97 -11.59 -10.33 -1.68
N ARG A 98 -11.74 -9.03 -1.45
CA ARG A 98 -12.67 -8.17 -2.21
C ARG A 98 -12.29 -8.18 -3.69
N THR A 99 -11.03 -7.88 -3.99
CA THR A 99 -10.54 -7.83 -5.37
C THR A 99 -10.69 -9.17 -6.08
N VAL A 100 -10.33 -10.29 -5.43
CA VAL A 100 -10.48 -11.64 -5.98
C VAL A 100 -11.95 -11.95 -6.26
N TYR A 101 -12.86 -11.60 -5.35
CA TYR A 101 -14.28 -11.82 -5.56
C TYR A 101 -14.79 -11.08 -6.79
N GLU A 102 -14.48 -9.78 -6.92
CA GLU A 102 -14.90 -8.95 -8.04
C GLU A 102 -14.31 -9.45 -9.37
N VAL A 103 -13.02 -9.78 -9.39
CA VAL A 103 -12.34 -10.27 -10.60
C VAL A 103 -12.91 -11.62 -11.06
N VAL A 104 -13.16 -12.54 -10.12
CA VAL A 104 -13.65 -13.91 -10.46
C VAL A 104 -15.13 -13.92 -10.80
N THR A 105 -15.95 -13.11 -10.12
CA THR A 105 -17.40 -13.15 -10.31
C THR A 105 -17.91 -12.08 -11.27
N GLY A 106 -17.14 -11.04 -11.54
CA GLY A 106 -17.57 -9.86 -12.29
C GLY A 106 -18.67 -9.06 -11.59
N LYS A 107 -18.85 -9.26 -10.29
CA LYS A 107 -19.91 -8.63 -9.48
C LYS A 107 -19.31 -7.95 -8.28
N GLU A 108 -19.93 -6.87 -7.86
CA GLU A 108 -19.62 -6.24 -6.58
C GLU A 108 -19.89 -7.19 -5.40
N LEU A 109 -19.15 -7.00 -4.34
CA LEU A 109 -19.31 -7.80 -3.12
C LEU A 109 -20.72 -7.58 -2.53
N PRO A 110 -21.50 -8.64 -2.25
CA PRO A 110 -22.90 -8.51 -1.84
C PRO A 110 -23.09 -8.00 -0.40
N PHE A 111 -22.01 -7.62 0.28
CA PHE A 111 -22.04 -7.12 1.67
C PHE A 111 -20.95 -6.05 1.92
N ASP A 112 -21.28 -5.06 2.69
CA ASP A 112 -20.41 -3.91 2.95
C ASP A 112 -19.15 -4.27 3.78
N LYS A 113 -19.21 -5.34 4.59
CA LYS A 113 -18.11 -5.75 5.46
C LYS A 113 -17.82 -7.23 5.35
N LEU A 114 -16.61 -7.55 4.94
CA LEU A 114 -16.00 -8.87 5.18
C LEU A 114 -15.62 -8.92 6.67
N HIS A 115 -16.41 -9.60 7.48
CA HIS A 115 -16.06 -9.83 8.88
C HIS A 115 -14.89 -10.80 8.96
N VAL A 116 -13.69 -10.25 9.03
CA VAL A 116 -12.50 -11.01 9.38
C VAL A 116 -12.47 -11.11 10.90
N ALA A 117 -12.88 -12.25 11.44
CA ALA A 117 -12.92 -12.46 12.89
C ALA A 117 -11.55 -12.94 13.41
N PRO A 118 -11.10 -12.48 14.60
CA PRO A 118 -9.92 -13.05 15.23
C PRO A 118 -10.19 -14.51 15.63
N ILE A 119 -9.18 -15.36 15.52
CA ILE A 119 -9.24 -16.73 16.06
C ILE A 119 -9.22 -16.64 17.59
N VAL A 120 -10.15 -17.32 18.24
CA VAL A 120 -10.23 -17.37 19.71
C VAL A 120 -8.89 -17.87 20.29
N GLY A 121 -8.29 -17.08 21.19
CA GLY A 121 -6.99 -17.39 21.80
C GLY A 121 -5.76 -16.93 20.98
N LEU A 122 -5.96 -16.40 19.76
CA LEU A 122 -4.93 -15.86 18.90
C LEU A 122 -5.39 -14.49 18.37
N GLU A 123 -5.47 -13.50 19.23
CA GLU A 123 -6.05 -12.17 18.94
C GLU A 123 -5.44 -11.46 17.73
N GLN A 124 -4.20 -11.82 17.39
CA GLN A 124 -3.50 -11.25 16.22
C GLN A 124 -3.69 -12.07 14.94
N VAL A 125 -4.33 -13.23 15.01
CA VAL A 125 -4.63 -14.06 13.85
C VAL A 125 -6.11 -13.93 13.51
N LYS A 126 -6.40 -13.59 12.27
CA LYS A 126 -7.76 -13.38 11.78
C LYS A 126 -8.09 -14.39 10.69
N THR A 127 -9.31 -14.86 10.67
CA THR A 127 -9.84 -15.75 9.62
C THR A 127 -10.96 -15.07 8.85
N ALA A 128 -11.00 -15.30 7.54
CA ALA A 128 -12.15 -14.93 6.73
C ALA A 128 -13.24 -16.01 6.86
N PRO A 129 -14.53 -15.64 6.95
CA PRO A 129 -15.60 -16.61 7.01
C PRO A 129 -15.64 -17.45 5.72
N SER A 130 -15.85 -18.75 5.87
CA SER A 130 -15.91 -19.76 4.80
C SER A 130 -17.10 -19.60 3.83
N GLN A 131 -17.91 -18.58 4.00
CA GLN A 131 -19.08 -18.28 3.16
C GLN A 131 -18.73 -17.70 1.78
N LEU A 132 -17.49 -17.33 1.54
CA LEU A 132 -16.98 -17.06 0.21
C LEU A 132 -16.82 -18.39 -0.56
N ARG A 133 -17.94 -19.06 -0.90
CA ARG A 133 -17.94 -20.17 -1.84
C ARG A 133 -17.69 -19.62 -3.24
N ILE A 134 -16.43 -19.44 -3.60
CA ILE A 134 -16.03 -19.27 -4.99
C ILE A 134 -16.20 -20.65 -5.63
N ARG A 135 -17.28 -20.86 -6.36
CA ARG A 135 -17.39 -22.01 -7.26
C ARG A 135 -16.45 -21.75 -8.41
N PHE A 136 -15.31 -22.36 -8.41
CA PHE A 136 -14.53 -22.53 -9.63
C PHE A 136 -15.39 -23.36 -10.60
N LEU A 137 -15.93 -22.71 -11.61
CA LEU A 137 -16.44 -23.44 -12.76
C LEU A 137 -15.23 -24.06 -13.44
N HIS A 138 -15.06 -25.36 -13.28
CA HIS A 138 -14.20 -26.13 -14.16
C HIS A 138 -14.76 -25.98 -15.57
N THR A 139 -14.20 -25.06 -16.34
CA THR A 139 -14.30 -25.14 -17.79
C THR A 139 -13.37 -26.26 -18.22
N ASN A 140 -13.94 -27.42 -18.49
CA ASN A 140 -13.25 -28.45 -19.26
C ASN A 140 -12.93 -27.84 -20.63
N ILE A 141 -11.65 -27.66 -20.90
CA ILE A 141 -11.10 -27.48 -22.25
C ILE A 141 -10.59 -28.86 -22.68
#